data_219fc6ad24e77c2344ff243ac7cea824
#
_entry.id   219fc6ad24e77c2344ff243ac7cea824
#
_cell.length_a   1.000
_cell.length_b   1.000
_cell.length_c   1.000
_cell.angle_alpha   90.00
_cell.angle_beta   90.00
_cell.angle_gamma   90.00
#
_symmetry.space_group_name_H-M   'P 1'
#
loop_
_entity.id
_entity.type
_entity.pdbx_description
1 polymer ?
#
loop_
_entity_poly.entity_id
_entity_poly.type
_entity_poly.pdbx_seq_one_letter_code
_entity_poly.pdbx_strand_id
1 'polypeptide(L)'
;DLFDLSGILISLGIVLFFLFYIKNTKLDSNALILMIFSVSYFLSVFYHEGGSFDGIIKYAICPWACYVLGYNLMRSESKVSVTMFSKVMFFGFFVHGFLNLIASVNHYGIDFNNPFRLAYDFWQQRQISVTTASLYYTPMVLMSIGILFSSSRKIKKLLSIFVIGIGLFATILYQNRTLILASGVVIAMSLLFLLNNRNVPKRTKNMVIASFSAIVVISIVVWITDIGGIRSLLKGTSFFARLSGSNGEGQDRTKIWASFIFGDAWKYPFGGNRAVLYHNKTFVHNIWLDAYRRAGIVPFICLCSFTLSSIRTVTQFKSYSEYSENTEDYQILALALIGVACAFFVEPVIEANPYIFYLPILVVGAMNGRMSV
;
A
#
# COMPACT_ATOMS: atom_id res chain seq x y z
N ASP A 1 15.90 22.54 6.93
CA ASP A 1 15.56 21.17 7.34
C ASP A 1 16.24 20.15 6.44
N LEU A 2 17.19 19.39 7.03
CA LEU A 2 17.94 18.37 6.29
C LEU A 2 17.05 17.27 5.69
N PHE A 3 15.82 17.15 6.14
CA PHE A 3 14.86 16.11 5.79
C PHE A 3 13.88 16.51 4.67
N ASP A 4 13.60 17.79 4.49
CA ASP A 4 12.99 18.26 3.24
C ASP A 4 13.97 18.10 2.08
N LEU A 5 15.26 18.22 2.34
CA LEU A 5 16.33 17.92 1.39
C LEU A 5 16.31 16.44 0.96
N SER A 6 15.97 15.49 1.85
CA SER A 6 15.91 14.06 1.51
C SER A 6 14.82 13.75 0.48
N GLY A 7 13.65 14.35 0.60
CA GLY A 7 12.56 14.22 -0.39
C GLY A 7 12.98 14.77 -1.75
N ILE A 8 13.67 15.91 -1.77
CA ILE A 8 14.21 16.51 -2.99
C ILE A 8 15.29 15.63 -3.61
N LEU A 9 16.23 15.11 -2.80
CA LEU A 9 17.30 14.24 -3.28
C LEU A 9 16.78 12.92 -3.83
N ILE A 10 15.78 12.31 -3.18
CA ILE A 10 15.13 11.10 -3.68
C ILE A 10 14.43 11.39 -5.01
N SER A 11 13.65 12.47 -5.09
CA SER A 11 12.97 12.87 -6.32
C SER A 11 13.96 13.19 -7.44
N LEU A 12 15.03 13.90 -7.12
CA LEU A 12 16.11 14.19 -8.08
C LEU A 12 16.79 12.91 -8.52
N GLY A 13 17.10 11.98 -7.61
CA GLY A 13 17.66 10.67 -7.93
C GLY A 13 16.78 9.88 -8.89
N ILE A 14 15.47 9.85 -8.64
CA ILE A 14 14.48 9.21 -9.53
C ILE A 14 14.48 9.86 -10.91
N VAL A 15 14.49 11.19 -10.97
CA VAL A 15 14.51 11.95 -12.23
C VAL A 15 15.79 11.71 -13.01
N LEU A 16 16.95 11.78 -12.35
CA LEU A 16 18.24 11.52 -13.00
C LEU A 16 18.31 10.10 -13.54
N PHE A 17 17.94 9.11 -12.70
CA PHE A 17 17.89 7.72 -13.12
C PHE A 17 16.94 7.51 -14.31
N PHE A 18 15.78 8.14 -14.28
CA PHE A 18 14.81 8.15 -15.37
C PHE A 18 15.44 8.70 -16.67
N LEU A 19 16.12 9.84 -16.61
CA LEU A 19 16.74 10.43 -17.79
C LEU A 19 17.84 9.54 -18.41
N PHE A 20 18.59 8.80 -17.58
CA PHE A 20 19.60 7.86 -18.07
C PHE A 20 19.00 6.63 -18.74
N TYR A 21 17.87 6.13 -18.24
CA TYR A 21 17.32 4.85 -18.68
C TYR A 21 16.15 4.95 -19.65
N ILE A 22 15.53 6.13 -19.82
CA ILE A 22 14.36 6.30 -20.69
C ILE A 22 14.62 5.86 -22.13
N LYS A 23 15.82 6.13 -22.63
CA LYS A 23 16.21 5.77 -24.02
C LYS A 23 16.17 4.25 -24.29
N ASN A 24 16.37 3.45 -23.25
CA ASN A 24 16.43 1.99 -23.32
C ASN A 24 15.13 1.32 -22.92
N THR A 25 14.12 2.09 -22.49
CA THR A 25 12.86 1.55 -22.00
C THR A 25 11.89 1.41 -23.18
N LYS A 26 11.35 0.22 -23.38
CA LYS A 26 10.20 0.03 -24.25
C LYS A 26 8.98 0.69 -23.59
N LEU A 27 8.39 1.66 -24.28
CA LEU A 27 7.15 2.27 -23.84
C LEU A 27 6.02 1.27 -24.08
N ASP A 28 5.61 0.60 -23.02
CA ASP A 28 4.43 -0.26 -23.03
C ASP A 28 3.15 0.55 -22.71
N SER A 29 2.01 -0.12 -22.74
CA SER A 29 0.72 0.52 -22.47
C SER A 29 0.65 1.13 -21.07
N ASN A 30 1.30 0.52 -20.07
CA ASN A 30 1.32 1.04 -18.71
C ASN A 30 2.13 2.34 -18.61
N ALA A 31 3.28 2.40 -19.27
CA ALA A 31 4.10 3.60 -19.32
C ALA A 31 3.33 4.76 -19.98
N LEU A 32 2.61 4.48 -21.07
CA LEU A 32 1.81 5.49 -21.77
C LEU A 32 0.63 5.98 -20.93
N ILE A 33 -0.12 5.08 -20.31
CA ILE A 33 -1.24 5.41 -19.40
C ILE A 33 -0.75 6.29 -18.25
N LEU A 34 0.37 5.93 -17.62
CA LEU A 34 0.94 6.70 -16.53
C LEU A 34 1.48 8.06 -16.98
N MET A 35 2.02 8.17 -18.19
CA MET A 35 2.43 9.45 -18.75
C MET A 35 1.21 10.38 -18.93
N ILE A 36 0.13 9.87 -19.53
CA ILE A 36 -1.12 10.64 -19.72
C ILE A 36 -1.72 11.02 -18.35
N PHE A 37 -1.74 10.08 -17.40
CA PHE A 37 -2.15 10.35 -16.02
C PHE A 37 -1.34 11.48 -15.41
N SER A 38 -0.01 11.37 -15.43
CA SER A 38 0.89 12.33 -14.79
C SER A 38 0.75 13.73 -15.37
N VAL A 39 0.73 13.84 -16.68
CA VAL A 39 0.61 15.14 -17.37
C VAL A 39 -0.78 15.74 -17.12
N SER A 40 -1.85 14.99 -17.30
CA SER A 40 -3.21 15.50 -17.11
C SER A 40 -3.50 15.85 -15.64
N TYR A 41 -3.01 15.05 -14.69
CA TYR A 41 -3.14 15.33 -13.26
C TYR A 41 -2.41 16.61 -12.88
N PHE A 42 -1.16 16.75 -13.31
CA PHE A 42 -0.37 17.95 -13.05
C PHE A 42 -0.99 19.20 -13.66
N LEU A 43 -1.39 19.15 -14.93
CA LEU A 43 -1.99 20.31 -15.61
C LEU A 43 -3.28 20.77 -14.92
N SER A 44 -4.13 19.85 -14.49
CA SER A 44 -5.33 20.19 -13.75
C SER A 44 -5.01 20.80 -12.38
N VAL A 45 -4.10 20.21 -11.61
CA VAL A 45 -3.67 20.76 -10.32
C VAL A 45 -3.03 22.13 -10.50
N PHE A 46 -2.17 22.28 -11.52
CA PHE A 46 -1.55 23.57 -11.85
C PHE A 46 -2.59 24.66 -12.16
N TYR A 47 -3.58 24.33 -12.97
CA TYR A 47 -4.65 25.26 -13.34
C TYR A 47 -5.50 25.68 -12.14
N HIS A 48 -5.87 24.76 -11.27
CA HIS A 48 -6.81 25.03 -10.18
C HIS A 48 -6.15 25.52 -8.88
N GLU A 49 -4.91 25.09 -8.60
CA GLU A 49 -4.24 25.34 -7.31
C GLU A 49 -3.00 26.23 -7.44
N GLY A 50 -2.58 26.52 -8.67
CA GLY A 50 -1.30 27.17 -8.95
C GLY A 50 -0.15 26.14 -9.00
N GLY A 51 0.92 26.50 -9.72
CA GLY A 51 2.06 25.65 -9.92
C GLY A 51 3.11 25.80 -8.82
N SER A 52 3.70 24.70 -8.41
CA SER A 52 4.93 24.67 -7.63
C SER A 52 5.93 23.73 -8.29
N PHE A 53 7.22 24.00 -8.12
CA PHE A 53 8.27 23.11 -8.61
C PHE A 53 8.14 21.70 -8.01
N ASP A 54 7.82 21.60 -6.74
CA ASP A 54 7.54 20.37 -6.04
C ASP A 54 6.36 19.60 -6.66
N GLY A 55 5.30 20.30 -7.06
CA GLY A 55 4.15 19.71 -7.76
C GLY A 55 4.52 19.13 -9.13
N ILE A 56 5.41 19.80 -9.89
CA ILE A 56 5.93 19.26 -11.16
C ILE A 56 6.61 17.91 -10.93
N ILE A 57 7.53 17.87 -9.98
CA ILE A 57 8.26 16.64 -9.67
C ILE A 57 7.30 15.55 -9.20
N LYS A 58 6.47 15.85 -8.20
CA LYS A 58 5.59 14.86 -7.57
C LYS A 58 4.52 14.31 -8.53
N TYR A 59 3.90 15.14 -9.32
CA TYR A 59 2.73 14.71 -10.09
C TYR A 59 3.01 14.48 -11.57
N ALA A 60 3.86 15.31 -12.20
CA ALA A 60 4.15 15.14 -13.61
C ALA A 60 5.25 14.12 -13.91
N ILE A 61 6.26 14.01 -13.04
CA ILE A 61 7.47 13.22 -13.34
C ILE A 61 7.49 11.91 -12.54
N CYS A 62 7.37 11.96 -11.22
CA CYS A 62 7.62 10.79 -10.36
C CYS A 62 6.77 9.55 -10.67
N PRO A 63 5.46 9.61 -10.96
CA PRO A 63 4.69 8.40 -11.22
C PRO A 63 5.25 7.62 -12.41
N TRP A 64 5.50 8.31 -13.52
CA TRP A 64 6.06 7.70 -14.71
C TRP A 64 7.51 7.28 -14.55
N ALA A 65 8.34 8.13 -13.92
CA ALA A 65 9.73 7.82 -13.62
C ALA A 65 9.88 6.57 -12.74
N CYS A 66 9.03 6.38 -11.74
CA CYS A 66 9.02 5.18 -10.89
C CYS A 66 8.71 3.91 -11.68
N TYR A 67 7.79 4.00 -12.66
CA TYR A 67 7.52 2.87 -13.54
C TYR A 67 8.75 2.48 -14.37
N VAL A 68 9.37 3.47 -15.03
CA VAL A 68 10.58 3.28 -15.84
C VAL A 68 11.74 2.76 -15.00
N LEU A 69 11.90 3.27 -13.78
CA LEU A 69 12.89 2.80 -12.83
C LEU A 69 12.66 1.30 -12.50
N GLY A 70 11.45 0.93 -12.11
CA GLY A 70 11.11 -0.46 -11.82
C GLY A 70 11.38 -1.37 -13.01
N TYR A 71 10.91 -1.00 -14.20
CA TYR A 71 11.09 -1.74 -15.44
C TYR A 71 12.58 -2.03 -15.73
N ASN A 72 13.43 -1.02 -15.64
CA ASN A 72 14.86 -1.17 -15.94
C ASN A 72 15.62 -1.89 -14.83
N LEU A 73 15.25 -1.72 -13.56
CA LEU A 73 15.87 -2.45 -12.45
C LEU A 73 15.71 -3.97 -12.56
N MET A 74 14.60 -4.42 -13.14
CA MET A 74 14.27 -5.84 -13.17
C MET A 74 14.30 -6.45 -14.58
N ARG A 75 14.67 -5.68 -15.59
CA ARG A 75 14.86 -6.18 -16.96
C ARG A 75 15.82 -7.38 -16.97
N SER A 76 15.64 -8.31 -17.89
CA SER A 76 16.40 -9.57 -17.98
C SER A 76 17.92 -9.40 -17.99
N GLU A 77 18.41 -8.30 -18.56
CA GLU A 77 19.83 -7.97 -18.61
C GLU A 77 20.37 -7.35 -17.31
N SER A 78 19.48 -7.04 -16.37
CA SER A 78 19.86 -6.42 -15.08
C SER A 78 20.52 -7.46 -14.16
N LYS A 79 21.53 -7.01 -13.42
CA LYS A 79 22.16 -7.79 -12.34
C LYS A 79 21.26 -7.89 -11.08
N VAL A 80 20.19 -7.11 -11.03
CA VAL A 80 19.27 -7.11 -9.88
C VAL A 80 18.33 -8.31 -10.00
N SER A 81 18.39 -9.21 -9.03
CA SER A 81 17.46 -10.33 -8.95
C SER A 81 16.16 -9.93 -8.27
N VAL A 82 15.06 -10.66 -8.54
CA VAL A 82 13.78 -10.50 -7.84
C VAL A 82 13.97 -10.62 -6.32
N THR A 83 14.82 -11.55 -5.90
CA THR A 83 15.17 -11.77 -4.49
C THR A 83 15.84 -10.53 -3.87
N MET A 84 16.78 -9.91 -4.59
CA MET A 84 17.45 -8.70 -4.10
C MET A 84 16.46 -7.54 -4.00
N PHE A 85 15.65 -7.32 -5.03
CA PHE A 85 14.63 -6.29 -5.06
C PHE A 85 13.63 -6.45 -3.90
N SER A 86 13.10 -7.67 -3.72
CA SER A 86 12.16 -8.01 -2.65
C SER A 86 12.76 -7.76 -1.24
N LYS A 87 14.04 -8.15 -1.03
CA LYS A 87 14.73 -7.92 0.24
C LYS A 87 14.95 -6.45 0.52
N VAL A 88 15.40 -5.66 -0.46
CA VAL A 88 15.61 -4.22 -0.29
C VAL A 88 14.30 -3.52 0.05
N MET A 89 13.23 -3.87 -0.65
CA MET A 89 11.89 -3.34 -0.36
C MET A 89 11.44 -3.69 1.07
N PHE A 90 11.54 -4.96 1.45
CA PHE A 90 11.16 -5.41 2.78
C PHE A 90 11.96 -4.69 3.88
N PHE A 91 13.29 -4.67 3.74
CA PHE A 91 14.16 -4.05 4.72
C PHE A 91 13.94 -2.54 4.84
N GLY A 92 13.76 -1.85 3.70
CA GLY A 92 13.46 -0.42 3.69
C GLY A 92 12.18 -0.09 4.46
N PHE A 93 11.09 -0.83 4.20
CA PHE A 93 9.84 -0.63 4.93
C PHE A 93 9.93 -1.05 6.40
N PHE A 94 10.67 -2.12 6.70
CA PHE A 94 10.88 -2.56 8.07
C PHE A 94 11.59 -1.49 8.90
N VAL A 95 12.73 -0.99 8.41
CA VAL A 95 13.50 0.05 9.13
C VAL A 95 12.67 1.32 9.29
N HIS A 96 12.03 1.78 8.21
CA HIS A 96 11.23 3.00 8.26
C HIS A 96 10.02 2.88 9.20
N GLY A 97 9.24 1.81 9.06
CA GLY A 97 8.08 1.57 9.92
C GLY A 97 8.44 1.35 11.38
N PHE A 98 9.53 0.61 11.65
CA PHE A 98 9.98 0.31 13.01
C PHE A 98 10.52 1.54 13.72
N LEU A 99 11.33 2.37 13.05
CA LEU A 99 11.86 3.60 13.62
C LEU A 99 10.75 4.62 13.93
N ASN A 100 9.75 4.74 13.04
CA ASN A 100 8.59 5.60 13.30
C ASN A 100 7.73 5.09 14.46
N LEU A 101 7.62 3.78 14.63
CA LEU A 101 6.93 3.20 15.79
C LEU A 101 7.67 3.52 17.09
N ILE A 102 9.01 3.32 17.13
CA ILE A 102 9.83 3.68 18.28
C ILE A 102 9.72 5.17 18.59
N ALA A 103 9.84 6.03 17.59
CA ALA A 103 9.73 7.48 17.79
C ALA A 103 8.36 7.88 18.36
N SER A 104 7.29 7.25 17.87
CA SER A 104 5.94 7.51 18.38
C SER A 104 5.77 7.04 19.83
N VAL A 105 6.28 5.85 20.15
CA VAL A 105 6.23 5.34 21.54
C VAL A 105 7.07 6.21 22.49
N ASN A 106 8.24 6.65 22.06
CA ASN A 106 9.09 7.54 22.87
C ASN A 106 8.46 8.91 23.08
N HIS A 107 7.73 9.44 22.10
CA HIS A 107 7.14 10.79 22.15
C HIS A 107 5.81 10.84 22.90
N TYR A 108 4.92 9.85 22.65
CA TYR A 108 3.57 9.84 23.19
C TYR A 108 3.33 8.79 24.28
N GLY A 109 4.29 7.88 24.48
CA GLY A 109 4.08 6.70 25.32
C GLY A 109 3.23 5.62 24.65
N ILE A 110 2.91 4.58 25.40
CA ILE A 110 1.98 3.52 24.97
C ILE A 110 0.59 3.87 25.48
N ASP A 111 -0.19 4.52 24.62
CA ASP A 111 -1.58 4.87 24.91
C ASP A 111 -2.52 4.28 23.86
N PHE A 112 -3.24 3.22 24.21
CA PHE A 112 -4.22 2.58 23.33
C PHE A 112 -5.52 3.37 23.17
N ASN A 113 -5.69 4.45 23.92
CA ASN A 113 -6.83 5.33 23.88
C ASN A 113 -6.51 6.71 23.31
N ASN A 114 -5.35 6.85 22.66
CA ASN A 114 -4.90 8.12 22.08
C ASN A 114 -6.01 8.78 21.23
N PRO A 115 -6.67 9.84 21.75
CA PRO A 115 -7.83 10.43 21.08
C PRO A 115 -7.43 11.21 19.83
N PHE A 116 -6.19 11.67 19.76
CA PHE A 116 -5.70 12.53 18.69
C PHE A 116 -5.20 11.75 17.48
N ARG A 117 -5.03 10.44 17.59
CA ARG A 117 -4.53 9.59 16.51
C ARG A 117 -3.27 10.16 15.87
N LEU A 118 -2.29 10.47 16.70
CA LEU A 118 -1.05 11.07 16.32
C LEU A 118 0.07 10.05 16.36
N ALA A 119 0.97 10.15 15.42
CA ALA A 119 2.22 9.43 15.36
C ALA A 119 3.37 10.43 15.21
N TYR A 120 4.58 9.99 15.44
CA TYR A 120 5.77 10.82 15.31
C TYR A 120 6.69 10.26 14.24
N ASP A 121 7.08 11.10 13.28
CA ASP A 121 8.02 10.73 12.24
C ASP A 121 9.44 10.81 12.76
N PHE A 122 10.14 9.67 12.72
CA PHE A 122 11.54 9.58 13.18
C PHE A 122 12.47 10.47 12.36
N TRP A 123 12.26 10.51 11.04
CA TRP A 123 13.15 11.21 10.12
C TRP A 123 12.92 12.73 10.10
N GLN A 124 11.67 13.15 10.11
CA GLN A 124 11.30 14.54 10.02
C GLN A 124 11.14 15.21 11.39
N GLN A 125 11.26 14.41 12.48
CA GLN A 125 11.12 14.89 13.86
C GLN A 125 9.86 15.73 14.07
N ARG A 126 8.76 15.31 13.43
CA ARG A 126 7.47 16.02 13.49
C ARG A 126 6.31 15.06 13.69
N GLN A 127 5.23 15.64 14.14
CA GLN A 127 3.96 14.94 14.25
C GLN A 127 3.36 14.64 12.87
N ILE A 128 2.90 13.42 12.69
CA ILE A 128 2.20 12.95 11.50
C ILE A 128 0.88 12.30 11.87
N SER A 129 -0.03 12.18 10.90
CA SER A 129 -1.26 11.43 11.12
C SER A 129 -0.97 9.93 11.25
N VAL A 130 -1.74 9.22 12.07
CA VAL A 130 -1.62 7.75 12.18
C VAL A 130 -1.91 7.04 10.86
N THR A 131 -2.70 7.64 9.97
CA THR A 131 -2.92 7.14 8.61
C THR A 131 -1.62 7.11 7.82
N THR A 132 -0.85 8.20 7.85
CA THR A 132 0.47 8.28 7.21
C THR A 132 1.43 7.27 7.81
N ALA A 133 1.53 7.21 9.15
CA ALA A 133 2.38 6.24 9.82
C ALA A 133 2.02 4.79 9.45
N SER A 134 0.74 4.47 9.36
CA SER A 134 0.28 3.13 9.01
C SER A 134 0.66 2.71 7.60
N LEU A 135 0.71 3.64 6.66
CA LEU A 135 1.13 3.37 5.30
C LEU A 135 2.60 2.94 5.20
N TYR A 136 3.43 3.33 6.17
CA TYR A 136 4.85 2.95 6.19
C TYR A 136 5.07 1.51 6.65
N TYR A 137 4.32 1.01 7.64
CA TYR A 137 4.52 -0.37 8.09
C TYR A 137 3.59 -1.39 7.40
N THR A 138 2.54 -0.95 6.74
CA THR A 138 1.63 -1.84 6.01
C THR A 138 2.37 -2.75 5.02
N PRO A 139 3.22 -2.26 4.10
CA PRO A 139 3.91 -3.13 3.14
C PRO A 139 4.79 -4.19 3.81
N MET A 140 5.50 -3.87 4.90
CA MET A 140 6.34 -4.86 5.58
C MET A 140 5.53 -6.00 6.20
N VAL A 141 4.35 -5.69 6.77
CA VAL A 141 3.46 -6.70 7.34
C VAL A 141 2.90 -7.59 6.25
N LEU A 142 2.45 -7.01 5.13
CA LEU A 142 1.90 -7.75 4.00
C LEU A 142 2.95 -8.66 3.34
N MET A 143 4.18 -8.19 3.19
CA MET A 143 5.30 -9.01 2.72
C MET A 143 5.60 -10.14 3.71
N SER A 144 5.54 -9.88 5.02
CA SER A 144 5.74 -10.90 6.07
C SER A 144 4.65 -11.98 6.02
N ILE A 145 3.40 -11.60 5.79
CA ILE A 145 2.31 -12.57 5.57
C ILE A 145 2.64 -13.43 4.32
N GLY A 146 3.06 -12.80 3.22
CA GLY A 146 3.48 -13.51 2.03
C GLY A 146 4.62 -14.49 2.30
N ILE A 147 5.65 -14.11 3.04
CA ILE A 147 6.77 -14.97 3.45
C ILE A 147 6.29 -16.14 4.32
N LEU A 148 5.38 -15.89 5.25
CA LEU A 148 4.85 -16.92 6.15
C LEU A 148 4.19 -18.07 5.37
N PHE A 149 3.48 -17.75 4.30
CA PHE A 149 2.77 -18.75 3.47
C PHE A 149 3.65 -19.38 2.37
N SER A 150 4.60 -18.64 1.80
CA SER A 150 5.40 -19.10 0.66
C SER A 150 6.76 -19.67 1.02
N SER A 151 7.38 -19.24 2.13
CA SER A 151 8.74 -19.67 2.47
C SER A 151 8.80 -21.09 3.03
N SER A 152 9.83 -21.84 2.60
CA SER A 152 10.19 -23.13 3.19
C SER A 152 11.10 -23.01 4.42
N ARG A 153 11.78 -21.85 4.61
CA ARG A 153 12.79 -21.64 5.66
C ARG A 153 12.17 -21.25 6.99
N LYS A 154 12.36 -22.07 8.03
CA LYS A 154 11.81 -21.84 9.38
C LYS A 154 12.20 -20.47 9.96
N ILE A 155 13.46 -20.04 9.78
CA ILE A 155 13.93 -18.76 10.30
C ILE A 155 13.21 -17.58 9.66
N LYS A 156 12.92 -17.62 8.35
CA LYS A 156 12.15 -16.56 7.68
C LYS A 156 10.72 -16.50 8.23
N LYS A 157 10.09 -17.65 8.48
CA LYS A 157 8.75 -17.73 9.07
C LYS A 157 8.73 -17.13 10.49
N LEU A 158 9.73 -17.46 11.32
CA LEU A 158 9.83 -16.91 12.68
C LEU A 158 9.99 -15.38 12.66
N LEU A 159 10.88 -14.87 11.81
CA LEU A 159 11.05 -13.42 11.62
C LEU A 159 9.76 -12.77 11.11
N SER A 160 9.03 -13.43 10.21
CA SER A 160 7.75 -12.90 9.70
C SER A 160 6.69 -12.84 10.79
N ILE A 161 6.61 -13.84 11.67
CA ILE A 161 5.70 -13.82 12.83
C ILE A 161 6.04 -12.64 13.74
N PHE A 162 7.32 -12.40 14.00
CA PHE A 162 7.77 -11.27 14.80
C PHE A 162 7.36 -9.92 14.17
N VAL A 163 7.58 -9.75 12.87
CA VAL A 163 7.20 -8.51 12.15
C VAL A 163 5.69 -8.32 12.12
N ILE A 164 4.92 -9.41 11.92
CA ILE A 164 3.45 -9.36 12.00
C ILE A 164 3.01 -8.94 13.41
N GLY A 165 3.65 -9.46 14.47
CA GLY A 165 3.38 -9.07 15.85
C GLY A 165 3.61 -7.57 16.08
N ILE A 166 4.74 -7.02 15.61
CA ILE A 166 5.01 -5.57 15.64
C ILE A 166 3.92 -4.79 14.88
N GLY A 167 3.54 -5.26 13.70
CA GLY A 167 2.49 -4.63 12.91
C GLY A 167 1.12 -4.63 13.59
N LEU A 168 0.75 -5.72 14.25
CA LEU A 168 -0.48 -5.79 15.05
C LEU A 168 -0.43 -4.84 16.24
N PHE A 169 0.69 -4.78 16.96
CA PHE A 169 0.89 -3.82 18.04
C PHE A 169 0.73 -2.38 17.53
N ALA A 170 1.40 -2.03 16.43
CA ALA A 170 1.27 -0.72 15.79
C ALA A 170 -0.17 -0.44 15.35
N THR A 171 -0.89 -1.46 14.85
CA THR A 171 -2.29 -1.34 14.43
C THR A 171 -3.21 -0.96 15.58
N ILE A 172 -3.02 -1.57 16.74
CA ILE A 172 -3.81 -1.26 17.95
C ILE A 172 -3.44 0.13 18.47
N LEU A 173 -2.15 0.44 18.56
CA LEU A 173 -1.65 1.72 19.04
C LEU A 173 -2.13 2.89 18.16
N TYR A 174 -2.07 2.73 16.84
CA TYR A 174 -2.50 3.74 15.87
C TYR A 174 -3.98 3.67 15.52
N GLN A 175 -4.71 2.71 16.07
CA GLN A 175 -6.14 2.50 15.80
C GLN A 175 -6.46 2.39 14.29
N ASN A 176 -5.56 1.74 13.52
CA ASN A 176 -5.67 1.62 12.09
C ASN A 176 -6.39 0.35 11.64
N ARG A 177 -7.54 0.52 11.00
CA ARG A 177 -8.35 -0.60 10.46
C ARG A 177 -7.89 -1.06 9.08
N THR A 178 -7.20 -0.21 8.34
CA THR A 178 -6.79 -0.47 6.95
C THR A 178 -5.83 -1.65 6.85
N LEU A 179 -4.89 -1.77 7.82
CA LEU A 179 -3.97 -2.90 7.86
C LEU A 179 -4.71 -4.24 8.06
N ILE A 180 -5.73 -4.27 8.91
CA ILE A 180 -6.51 -5.50 9.14
C ILE A 180 -7.21 -5.93 7.85
N LEU A 181 -7.85 -4.98 7.15
CA LEU A 181 -8.50 -5.25 5.87
C LEU A 181 -7.48 -5.78 4.84
N ALA A 182 -6.38 -5.08 4.65
CA ALA A 182 -5.33 -5.47 3.72
C ALA A 182 -4.72 -6.83 4.07
N SER A 183 -4.46 -7.09 5.36
CA SER A 183 -3.95 -8.39 5.83
C SER A 183 -4.94 -9.51 5.58
N GLY A 184 -6.23 -9.30 5.80
CA GLY A 184 -7.27 -10.29 5.51
C GLY A 184 -7.30 -10.67 4.04
N VAL A 185 -7.23 -9.68 3.14
CA VAL A 185 -7.16 -9.94 1.68
C VAL A 185 -5.88 -10.68 1.31
N VAL A 186 -4.72 -10.29 1.83
CA VAL A 186 -3.44 -10.96 1.54
C VAL A 186 -3.43 -12.40 2.07
N ILE A 187 -3.99 -12.66 3.25
CA ILE A 187 -4.14 -14.02 3.78
C ILE A 187 -5.03 -14.86 2.85
N ALA A 188 -6.20 -14.33 2.45
CA ALA A 188 -7.11 -15.03 1.54
C ALA A 188 -6.43 -15.34 0.20
N MET A 189 -5.74 -14.37 -0.40
CA MET A 189 -4.99 -14.57 -1.65
C MET A 189 -3.83 -15.54 -1.48
N SER A 190 -3.13 -15.52 -0.36
CA SER A 190 -2.04 -16.48 -0.06
C SER A 190 -2.57 -17.90 0.03
N LEU A 191 -3.72 -18.09 0.67
CA LEU A 191 -4.40 -19.40 0.73
C LEU A 191 -4.83 -19.86 -0.67
N LEU A 192 -5.43 -18.97 -1.48
CA LEU A 192 -5.81 -19.28 -2.86
C LEU A 192 -4.58 -19.67 -3.71
N PHE A 193 -3.48 -18.95 -3.58
CA PHE A 193 -2.23 -19.27 -4.29
C PHE A 193 -1.69 -20.64 -3.87
N LEU A 194 -1.68 -20.95 -2.57
CA LEU A 194 -1.24 -22.22 -2.06
C LEU A 194 -2.14 -23.38 -2.55
N LEU A 195 -3.46 -23.20 -2.50
CA LEU A 195 -4.43 -24.22 -2.90
C LEU A 195 -4.34 -24.54 -4.40
N ASN A 196 -4.14 -23.51 -5.23
CA ASN A 196 -4.02 -23.64 -6.67
C ASN A 196 -2.63 -24.08 -7.16
N ASN A 197 -1.62 -24.04 -6.28
CA ASN A 197 -0.26 -24.46 -6.66
C ASN A 197 -0.18 -25.99 -6.81
N ARG A 198 0.05 -26.46 -8.03
CA ARG A 198 0.13 -27.91 -8.36
C ARG A 198 1.33 -28.60 -7.71
N ASN A 199 2.41 -27.86 -7.45
CA ASN A 199 3.65 -28.40 -6.88
C ASN A 199 3.57 -28.62 -5.36
N VAL A 200 2.52 -28.12 -4.68
CA VAL A 200 2.33 -28.32 -3.25
C VAL A 200 1.55 -29.60 -2.99
N PRO A 201 2.11 -30.57 -2.20
CA PRO A 201 1.43 -31.80 -1.86
C PRO A 201 0.07 -31.58 -1.20
N LYS A 202 -0.93 -32.40 -1.52
CA LYS A 202 -2.27 -32.35 -0.95
C LYS A 202 -2.26 -32.38 0.59
N ARG A 203 -1.35 -33.16 1.17
CA ARG A 203 -1.16 -33.25 2.62
C ARG A 203 -0.80 -31.89 3.23
N THR A 204 0.14 -31.16 2.60
CA THR A 204 0.55 -29.83 3.04
C THR A 204 -0.61 -28.83 2.93
N LYS A 205 -1.37 -28.86 1.84
CA LYS A 205 -2.57 -28.01 1.68
C LYS A 205 -3.58 -28.25 2.79
N ASN A 206 -3.90 -29.54 3.06
CA ASN A 206 -4.84 -29.89 4.12
C ASN A 206 -4.33 -29.49 5.51
N MET A 207 -3.02 -29.64 5.79
CA MET A 207 -2.44 -29.17 7.05
C MET A 207 -2.57 -27.66 7.22
N VAL A 208 -2.32 -26.87 6.17
CA VAL A 208 -2.45 -25.41 6.25
C VAL A 208 -3.90 -25.00 6.48
N ILE A 209 -4.86 -25.62 5.76
CA ILE A 209 -6.29 -25.37 5.97
C ILE A 209 -6.68 -25.74 7.41
N ALA A 210 -6.30 -26.90 7.88
CA ALA A 210 -6.64 -27.35 9.24
C ALA A 210 -6.05 -26.41 10.30
N SER A 211 -4.77 -25.99 10.14
CA SER A 211 -4.13 -25.04 11.05
C SER A 211 -4.81 -23.69 11.04
N PHE A 212 -5.16 -23.16 9.86
CA PHE A 212 -5.89 -21.89 9.75
C PHE A 212 -7.27 -21.98 10.37
N SER A 213 -8.02 -23.05 10.10
CA SER A 213 -9.32 -23.29 10.70
C SER A 213 -9.23 -23.43 12.22
N ALA A 214 -8.21 -24.13 12.74
CA ALA A 214 -7.98 -24.23 14.18
C ALA A 214 -7.71 -22.85 14.82
N ILE A 215 -6.88 -22.01 14.19
CA ILE A 215 -6.61 -20.65 14.66
C ILE A 215 -7.91 -19.82 14.71
N VAL A 216 -8.73 -19.89 13.66
CA VAL A 216 -10.04 -19.20 13.62
C VAL A 216 -10.95 -19.68 14.73
N VAL A 217 -11.08 -21.01 14.92
CA VAL A 217 -11.92 -21.59 15.98
C VAL A 217 -11.41 -21.16 17.35
N ILE A 218 -10.09 -21.26 17.61
CA ILE A 218 -9.50 -20.82 18.88
C ILE A 218 -9.76 -19.33 19.12
N SER A 219 -9.60 -18.50 18.10
CA SER A 219 -9.87 -17.06 18.21
C SER A 219 -11.33 -16.78 18.57
N ILE A 220 -12.27 -17.51 17.97
CA ILE A 220 -13.71 -17.41 18.29
C ILE A 220 -13.97 -17.86 19.73
N VAL A 221 -13.39 -19.00 20.15
CA VAL A 221 -13.56 -19.50 21.53
C VAL A 221 -13.01 -18.49 22.53
N VAL A 222 -11.77 -18.00 22.34
CA VAL A 222 -11.15 -16.97 23.20
C VAL A 222 -12.04 -15.71 23.27
N TRP A 223 -12.61 -15.31 22.12
CA TRP A 223 -13.51 -14.17 22.06
C TRP A 223 -14.82 -14.38 22.83
N ILE A 224 -15.46 -15.54 22.69
CA ILE A 224 -16.74 -15.86 23.36
C ILE A 224 -16.54 -16.02 24.86
N THR A 225 -15.52 -16.77 25.27
CA THR A 225 -15.26 -17.13 26.67
C THR A 225 -14.51 -16.07 27.45
N ASP A 226 -13.94 -15.07 26.78
CA ASP A 226 -13.07 -14.03 27.35
C ASP A 226 -11.91 -14.58 28.19
N ILE A 227 -11.35 -15.73 27.77
CA ILE A 227 -10.19 -16.33 28.43
C ILE A 227 -9.06 -15.31 28.55
N GLY A 228 -8.55 -15.10 29.76
CA GLY A 228 -7.52 -14.13 30.08
C GLY A 228 -7.94 -12.66 29.97
N GLY A 229 -9.25 -12.36 29.88
CA GLY A 229 -9.75 -10.98 29.76
C GLY A 229 -9.42 -10.28 28.44
N ILE A 230 -9.03 -11.05 27.41
CA ILE A 230 -8.57 -10.50 26.11
C ILE A 230 -9.68 -9.69 25.44
N ARG A 231 -10.92 -10.21 25.42
CA ARG A 231 -12.05 -9.48 24.84
C ARG A 231 -12.35 -8.20 25.61
N SER A 232 -12.34 -8.27 26.95
CA SER A 232 -12.60 -7.14 27.83
C SER A 232 -11.53 -6.06 27.66
N LEU A 233 -10.27 -6.46 27.59
CA LEU A 233 -9.15 -5.55 27.33
C LEU A 233 -9.27 -4.88 25.94
N LEU A 234 -9.54 -5.64 24.88
CA LEU A 234 -9.69 -5.10 23.55
C LEU A 234 -10.92 -4.18 23.43
N LYS A 235 -12.05 -4.55 24.03
CA LYS A 235 -13.26 -3.71 24.03
C LYS A 235 -13.06 -2.38 24.75
N GLY A 236 -12.15 -2.32 25.72
CA GLY A 236 -11.77 -1.10 26.41
C GLY A 236 -10.91 -0.15 25.55
N THR A 237 -10.44 -0.59 24.39
CA THR A 237 -9.61 0.25 23.51
C THR A 237 -10.44 1.08 22.53
N SER A 238 -9.97 2.28 22.21
CA SER A 238 -10.56 3.11 21.15
C SER A 238 -10.49 2.43 19.77
N PHE A 239 -9.52 1.54 19.57
CA PHE A 239 -9.41 0.72 18.37
C PHE A 239 -10.65 -0.14 18.15
N PHE A 240 -11.11 -0.84 19.19
CA PHE A 240 -12.29 -1.70 19.10
C PHE A 240 -13.59 -0.89 18.93
N ALA A 241 -13.72 0.24 19.62
CA ALA A 241 -14.86 1.14 19.44
C ALA A 241 -14.99 1.60 17.99
N ARG A 242 -13.87 1.85 17.32
CA ARG A 242 -13.84 2.19 15.89
C ARG A 242 -14.11 0.99 14.98
N LEU A 243 -13.63 -0.20 15.34
CA LEU A 243 -13.86 -1.41 14.55
C LEU A 243 -15.34 -1.83 14.58
N SER A 244 -15.99 -1.68 15.72
CA SER A 244 -17.43 -1.97 15.91
C SER A 244 -18.36 -0.93 15.27
N GLY A 245 -17.82 0.18 14.77
CA GLY A 245 -18.62 1.26 14.15
C GLY A 245 -19.40 2.10 15.15
N SER A 246 -19.18 1.93 16.45
CA SER A 246 -19.87 2.69 17.50
C SER A 246 -19.66 4.20 17.42
N ASN A 247 -18.57 4.63 16.76
CA ASN A 247 -18.22 6.05 16.53
C ASN A 247 -18.75 6.63 15.20
N GLY A 248 -19.57 5.90 14.43
CA GLY A 248 -20.19 6.40 13.20
C GLY A 248 -19.28 6.58 11.97
N GLU A 249 -17.96 6.57 12.16
CA GLU A 249 -16.98 6.92 11.10
C GLU A 249 -17.00 5.97 9.86
N GLY A 250 -17.48 4.74 10.01
CA GLY A 250 -17.54 3.77 8.89
C GLY A 250 -18.66 4.08 7.90
N GLN A 251 -19.77 4.65 8.37
CA GLN A 251 -20.92 5.01 7.54
C GLN A 251 -20.65 6.27 6.71
N ASP A 252 -19.74 7.14 7.16
CA ASP A 252 -19.46 8.40 6.48
C ASP A 252 -18.75 8.20 5.15
N ARG A 253 -17.89 7.19 4.98
CA ARG A 253 -17.16 6.96 3.72
C ARG A 253 -18.09 6.60 2.58
N THR A 254 -19.03 5.69 2.78
CA THR A 254 -20.01 5.32 1.74
C THR A 254 -20.93 6.48 1.37
N LYS A 255 -21.29 7.30 2.34
CA LYS A 255 -22.05 8.53 2.12
C LYS A 255 -21.24 9.58 1.35
N ILE A 256 -19.95 9.74 1.71
CA ILE A 256 -19.03 10.62 0.97
C ILE A 256 -18.90 10.17 -0.47
N TRP A 257 -18.68 8.86 -0.73
CA TRP A 257 -18.59 8.32 -2.09
C TRP A 257 -19.88 8.53 -2.88
N ALA A 258 -21.03 8.23 -2.27
CA ALA A 258 -22.33 8.43 -2.91
C ALA A 258 -22.59 9.92 -3.23
N SER A 259 -22.35 10.81 -2.27
CA SER A 259 -22.48 12.26 -2.46
C SER A 259 -21.56 12.77 -3.58
N PHE A 260 -20.32 12.29 -3.63
CA PHE A 260 -19.39 12.66 -4.67
C PHE A 260 -19.81 12.12 -6.04
N ILE A 261 -20.07 10.82 -6.16
CA ILE A 261 -20.40 10.15 -7.45
C ILE A 261 -21.69 10.68 -8.04
N PHE A 262 -22.74 10.84 -7.23
CA PHE A 262 -24.06 11.26 -7.70
C PHE A 262 -24.28 12.78 -7.69
N GLY A 263 -23.34 13.54 -7.18
CA GLY A 263 -23.44 15.00 -7.08
C GLY A 263 -22.24 15.75 -7.64
N ASP A 264 -21.18 15.82 -6.86
CA ASP A 264 -20.06 16.74 -7.14
C ASP A 264 -19.21 16.34 -8.36
N ALA A 265 -19.09 15.05 -8.66
CA ALA A 265 -18.34 14.58 -9.82
C ALA A 265 -18.84 15.19 -11.13
N TRP A 266 -20.16 15.35 -11.28
CA TRP A 266 -20.78 15.91 -12.48
C TRP A 266 -20.65 17.43 -12.58
N LYS A 267 -20.47 18.12 -11.45
CA LYS A 267 -20.29 19.57 -11.41
C LYS A 267 -18.87 19.98 -11.79
N TYR A 268 -17.89 19.11 -11.51
CA TYR A 268 -16.45 19.38 -11.70
C TYR A 268 -15.75 18.32 -12.57
N PRO A 269 -16.15 18.15 -13.84
CA PRO A 269 -15.60 17.08 -14.70
C PRO A 269 -14.10 17.22 -14.99
N PHE A 270 -13.57 18.44 -14.87
CA PHE A 270 -12.15 18.74 -15.05
C PHE A 270 -11.38 18.86 -13.74
N GLY A 271 -11.97 18.50 -12.62
CA GLY A 271 -11.34 18.59 -11.30
C GLY A 271 -11.45 19.96 -10.67
N GLY A 272 -10.54 20.26 -9.73
CA GLY A 272 -10.54 21.52 -8.99
C GLY A 272 -11.66 21.64 -7.95
N ASN A 273 -12.30 20.54 -7.61
CA ASN A 273 -13.33 20.55 -6.59
C ASN A 273 -12.68 20.73 -5.21
N ARG A 274 -12.71 21.97 -4.75
CA ARG A 274 -12.41 22.36 -3.36
C ARG A 274 -13.65 22.35 -2.49
N ALA A 275 -14.81 21.98 -3.05
CA ALA A 275 -16.05 22.00 -2.31
C ALA A 275 -15.95 21.11 -1.08
N VAL A 276 -16.61 21.57 -0.05
CA VAL A 276 -16.76 20.84 1.19
C VAL A 276 -17.59 19.59 0.89
N LEU A 277 -16.94 18.43 0.94
CA LEU A 277 -17.61 17.15 0.85
C LEU A 277 -18.51 16.93 2.08
N TYR A 278 -19.33 15.88 2.01
CA TYR A 278 -20.20 15.51 3.12
C TYR A 278 -19.49 15.61 4.49
N HIS A 279 -20.06 16.35 5.43
CA HIS A 279 -19.50 16.66 6.74
C HIS A 279 -18.12 17.36 6.72
N ASN A 280 -17.91 18.31 5.84
CA ASN A 280 -16.66 19.09 5.74
C ASN A 280 -15.40 18.25 5.53
N LYS A 281 -15.52 17.07 4.92
CA LYS A 281 -14.36 16.25 4.59
C LYS A 281 -13.65 16.81 3.35
N THR A 282 -12.32 16.88 3.42
CA THR A 282 -11.49 17.37 2.31
C THR A 282 -11.13 16.27 1.30
N PHE A 283 -11.26 14.99 1.70
CA PHE A 283 -10.89 13.83 0.88
C PHE A 283 -12.08 12.88 0.71
N VAL A 284 -12.14 12.24 -0.45
CA VAL A 284 -13.11 11.17 -0.70
C VAL A 284 -12.65 9.86 -0.05
N HIS A 285 -11.38 9.78 0.37
CA HIS A 285 -10.78 8.58 0.94
C HIS A 285 -10.84 7.36 0.01
N ASN A 286 -10.59 7.59 -1.27
CA ASN A 286 -10.49 6.59 -2.30
C ASN A 286 -9.61 7.15 -3.41
N ILE A 287 -8.50 6.48 -3.74
CA ILE A 287 -7.47 7.05 -4.62
C ILE A 287 -8.02 7.46 -6.00
N TRP A 288 -8.93 6.67 -6.57
CA TRP A 288 -9.51 6.95 -7.89
C TRP A 288 -10.46 8.13 -7.83
N LEU A 289 -11.34 8.17 -6.83
CA LEU A 289 -12.28 9.27 -6.63
C LEU A 289 -11.57 10.56 -6.20
N ASP A 290 -10.50 10.46 -5.41
CA ASP A 290 -9.67 11.63 -5.06
C ASP A 290 -8.94 12.18 -6.30
N ALA A 291 -8.44 11.30 -7.19
CA ALA A 291 -7.88 11.74 -8.47
C ALA A 291 -8.91 12.46 -9.34
N TYR A 292 -10.16 11.94 -9.40
CA TYR A 292 -11.25 12.61 -10.11
C TYR A 292 -11.59 13.97 -9.50
N ARG A 293 -11.78 14.01 -8.18
CA ARG A 293 -12.11 15.23 -7.44
C ARG A 293 -11.10 16.34 -7.70
N ARG A 294 -9.81 16.00 -7.65
CA ARG A 294 -8.74 16.98 -7.75
C ARG A 294 -8.40 17.34 -9.19
N ALA A 295 -8.34 16.35 -10.07
CA ALA A 295 -7.78 16.53 -11.40
C ALA A 295 -8.74 16.15 -12.55
N GLY A 296 -9.95 15.67 -12.25
CA GLY A 296 -10.99 15.42 -13.25
C GLY A 296 -11.00 14.02 -13.84
N ILE A 297 -11.84 13.87 -14.85
CA ILE A 297 -12.19 12.56 -15.42
C ILE A 297 -11.01 11.88 -16.13
N VAL A 298 -10.12 12.62 -16.77
CA VAL A 298 -9.00 12.05 -17.55
C VAL A 298 -8.02 11.32 -16.64
N PRO A 299 -7.46 11.92 -15.55
CA PRO A 299 -6.64 11.19 -14.60
C PRO A 299 -7.37 10.03 -13.93
N PHE A 300 -8.66 10.17 -13.64
CA PHE A 300 -9.48 9.07 -13.11
C PHE A 300 -9.48 7.87 -14.03
N ILE A 301 -9.82 8.05 -15.33
CA ILE A 301 -9.85 6.98 -16.31
C ILE A 301 -8.46 6.35 -16.46
N CYS A 302 -7.40 7.17 -16.54
CA CYS A 302 -6.05 6.66 -16.63
C CYS A 302 -5.67 5.81 -15.40
N LEU A 303 -6.01 6.26 -14.20
CA LEU A 303 -5.71 5.51 -12.98
C LEU A 303 -6.51 4.20 -12.89
N CYS A 304 -7.78 4.20 -13.29
CA CYS A 304 -8.57 2.98 -13.41
C CYS A 304 -7.97 2.00 -14.44
N SER A 305 -7.58 2.50 -15.60
CA SER A 305 -6.95 1.71 -16.66
C SER A 305 -5.61 1.13 -16.23
N PHE A 306 -4.78 1.92 -15.53
CA PHE A 306 -3.53 1.44 -14.94
C PHE A 306 -3.78 0.35 -13.89
N THR A 307 -4.81 0.52 -13.05
CA THR A 307 -5.18 -0.49 -12.05
C THR A 307 -5.58 -1.81 -12.70
N LEU A 308 -6.43 -1.78 -13.72
CA LEU A 308 -6.84 -2.98 -14.47
C LEU A 308 -5.63 -3.65 -15.16
N SER A 309 -4.77 -2.85 -15.79
CA SER A 309 -3.55 -3.36 -16.39
C SER A 309 -2.58 -3.94 -15.35
N SER A 310 -2.49 -3.34 -14.17
CA SER A 310 -1.69 -3.87 -13.04
C SER A 310 -2.19 -5.22 -12.56
N ILE A 311 -3.51 -5.43 -12.48
CA ILE A 311 -4.10 -6.75 -12.16
C ILE A 311 -3.68 -7.79 -13.20
N ARG A 312 -3.73 -7.43 -14.49
CA ARG A 312 -3.26 -8.30 -15.57
C ARG A 312 -1.77 -8.61 -15.42
N THR A 313 -0.93 -7.60 -15.15
CA THR A 313 0.51 -7.79 -14.91
C THR A 313 0.76 -8.75 -13.76
N VAL A 314 0.07 -8.61 -12.62
CA VAL A 314 0.21 -9.51 -11.46
C VAL A 314 -0.16 -10.96 -11.83
N THR A 315 -1.23 -11.16 -12.58
CA THR A 315 -1.65 -12.51 -13.00
C THR A 315 -0.66 -13.14 -13.96
N GLN A 316 -0.13 -12.39 -14.92
CA GLN A 316 0.93 -12.86 -15.84
C GLN A 316 2.24 -13.14 -15.10
N PHE A 317 2.62 -12.27 -14.18
CA PHE A 317 3.82 -12.45 -13.36
C PHE A 317 3.73 -13.68 -12.47
N LYS A 318 2.55 -13.98 -11.94
CA LYS A 318 2.31 -15.22 -11.20
C LYS A 318 2.55 -16.44 -12.09
N SER A 319 1.98 -16.47 -13.30
CA SER A 319 2.18 -17.58 -14.25
C SER A 319 3.66 -17.73 -14.63
N TYR A 320 4.34 -16.61 -14.88
CA TYR A 320 5.78 -16.59 -15.15
C TYR A 320 6.59 -17.15 -13.97
N SER A 321 6.19 -16.87 -12.73
CA SER A 321 6.87 -17.35 -11.53
C SER A 321 6.80 -18.85 -11.32
N GLU A 322 5.77 -19.52 -11.85
CA GLU A 322 5.61 -20.98 -11.73
C GLU A 322 6.72 -21.74 -12.47
N TYR A 323 7.37 -21.11 -13.43
CA TYR A 323 8.51 -21.65 -14.19
C TYR A 323 9.87 -21.18 -13.64
N SER A 324 9.90 -20.37 -12.58
CA SER A 324 11.11 -19.77 -12.02
C SER A 324 11.52 -20.48 -10.72
N GLU A 325 12.85 -20.62 -10.52
CA GLU A 325 13.41 -21.14 -9.26
C GLU A 325 13.08 -20.28 -8.02
N ASN A 326 12.70 -19.00 -8.22
CA ASN A 326 12.45 -18.04 -7.15
C ASN A 326 10.96 -17.75 -6.93
N THR A 327 10.08 -18.72 -7.07
CA THR A 327 8.61 -18.59 -6.94
C THR A 327 8.19 -17.86 -5.63
N GLU A 328 8.93 -18.07 -4.53
CA GLU A 328 8.67 -17.41 -3.23
C GLU A 328 8.69 -15.89 -3.35
N ASP A 329 9.75 -15.32 -3.93
CA ASP A 329 9.93 -13.85 -4.00
C ASP A 329 8.92 -13.19 -4.95
N TYR A 330 8.53 -13.87 -6.03
CA TYR A 330 7.47 -13.41 -6.93
C TYR A 330 6.12 -13.33 -6.21
N GLN A 331 5.77 -14.34 -5.44
CA GLN A 331 4.51 -14.37 -4.69
C GLN A 331 4.47 -13.25 -3.63
N ILE A 332 5.59 -13.02 -2.93
CA ILE A 332 5.70 -11.98 -1.92
C ILE A 332 5.44 -10.59 -2.53
N LEU A 333 6.04 -10.29 -3.68
CA LEU A 333 5.83 -9.02 -4.36
C LEU A 333 4.39 -8.85 -4.84
N ALA A 334 3.80 -9.89 -5.44
CA ALA A 334 2.42 -9.87 -5.90
C ALA A 334 1.43 -9.64 -4.74
N LEU A 335 1.64 -10.33 -3.61
CA LEU A 335 0.80 -10.20 -2.42
C LEU A 335 0.95 -8.83 -1.76
N ALA A 336 2.17 -8.29 -1.70
CA ALA A 336 2.40 -6.94 -1.20
C ALA A 336 1.68 -5.89 -2.05
N LEU A 337 1.73 -6.02 -3.37
CA LEU A 337 1.04 -5.12 -4.29
C LEU A 337 -0.48 -5.16 -4.10
N ILE A 338 -1.06 -6.36 -4.01
CA ILE A 338 -2.50 -6.53 -3.76
C ILE A 338 -2.90 -5.88 -2.46
N GLY A 339 -2.12 -6.10 -1.40
CA GLY A 339 -2.42 -5.54 -0.09
C GLY A 339 -2.32 -4.01 -0.03
N VAL A 340 -1.31 -3.43 -0.68
CA VAL A 340 -1.18 -1.97 -0.80
C VAL A 340 -2.33 -1.39 -1.63
N ALA A 341 -2.73 -2.07 -2.71
CA ALA A 341 -3.89 -1.66 -3.51
C ALA A 341 -5.19 -1.63 -2.67
N CYS A 342 -5.37 -2.57 -1.72
CA CYS A 342 -6.50 -2.53 -0.79
C CYS A 342 -6.52 -1.27 0.08
N ALA A 343 -5.35 -0.77 0.51
CA ALA A 343 -5.28 0.49 1.26
C ALA A 343 -5.75 1.69 0.42
N PHE A 344 -5.55 1.66 -0.89
CA PHE A 344 -5.95 2.72 -1.81
C PHE A 344 -7.47 2.91 -1.92
N PHE A 345 -8.26 1.89 -1.60
CA PHE A 345 -9.71 2.01 -1.54
C PHE A 345 -10.22 2.85 -0.37
N VAL A 346 -9.39 3.04 0.66
CA VAL A 346 -9.85 3.63 1.91
C VAL A 346 -8.98 4.80 2.41
N GLU A 347 -7.93 5.17 1.66
CA GLU A 347 -7.01 6.23 2.08
C GLU A 347 -6.72 7.22 0.94
N PRO A 348 -6.58 8.53 1.23
CA PRO A 348 -6.29 9.58 0.24
C PRO A 348 -4.80 9.63 -0.12
N VAL A 349 -4.29 8.58 -0.77
CA VAL A 349 -2.84 8.34 -0.88
C VAL A 349 -2.12 9.37 -1.74
N ILE A 350 -2.69 9.79 -2.88
CA ILE A 350 -2.00 10.71 -3.81
C ILE A 350 -1.72 12.05 -3.14
N GLU A 351 -2.67 12.56 -2.37
CA GLU A 351 -2.56 13.89 -1.75
C GLU A 351 -1.83 13.83 -0.41
N ALA A 352 -2.15 12.81 0.42
CA ALA A 352 -1.62 12.71 1.76
C ALA A 352 -0.20 12.12 1.80
N ASN A 353 0.12 11.17 0.91
CA ASN A 353 1.43 10.53 0.85
C ASN A 353 1.77 10.01 -0.55
N PRO A 354 2.18 10.89 -1.48
CA PRO A 354 2.46 10.51 -2.86
C PRO A 354 3.55 9.43 -3.00
N TYR A 355 4.49 9.32 -2.06
CA TYR A 355 5.55 8.29 -2.11
C TYR A 355 4.98 6.87 -2.00
N ILE A 356 3.92 6.67 -1.23
CA ILE A 356 3.24 5.37 -1.16
C ILE A 356 2.49 5.06 -2.46
N PHE A 357 2.00 6.08 -3.15
CA PHE A 357 1.41 5.91 -4.48
C PHE A 357 2.42 5.41 -5.52
N TYR A 358 3.68 5.84 -5.44
CA TYR A 358 4.70 5.41 -6.39
C TYR A 358 5.16 3.96 -6.20
N LEU A 359 4.98 3.40 -5.01
CA LEU A 359 5.40 2.04 -4.69
C LEU A 359 4.76 0.98 -5.61
N PRO A 360 3.43 0.87 -5.75
CA PRO A 360 2.83 -0.10 -6.65
C PRO A 360 3.22 0.18 -8.11
N ILE A 361 3.42 1.42 -8.49
CA ILE A 361 3.86 1.80 -9.83
C ILE A 361 5.27 1.23 -10.10
N LEU A 362 6.20 1.40 -9.16
CA LEU A 362 7.55 0.83 -9.21
C LEU A 362 7.51 -0.71 -9.31
N VAL A 363 6.68 -1.36 -8.49
CA VAL A 363 6.56 -2.82 -8.47
C VAL A 363 5.95 -3.36 -9.76
N VAL A 364 4.92 -2.71 -10.31
CA VAL A 364 4.33 -3.08 -11.61
C VAL A 364 5.35 -2.90 -12.73
N GLY A 365 6.11 -1.81 -12.73
CA GLY A 365 7.23 -1.62 -13.65
C GLY A 365 8.26 -2.75 -13.55
N ALA A 366 8.66 -3.12 -12.33
CA ALA A 366 9.60 -4.21 -12.08
C ALA A 366 9.08 -5.57 -12.60
N MET A 367 7.80 -5.87 -12.38
CA MET A 367 7.17 -7.08 -12.89
C MET A 367 7.18 -7.12 -14.43
N ASN A 368 6.79 -6.02 -15.08
CA ASN A 368 6.79 -5.93 -16.55
C ASN A 368 8.20 -6.00 -17.13
N GLY A 369 9.16 -5.31 -16.50
CA GLY A 369 10.57 -5.40 -16.90
C GLY A 369 11.10 -6.82 -16.85
N ARG A 370 10.75 -7.60 -15.83
CA ARG A 370 11.16 -9.00 -15.70
C ARG A 370 10.53 -9.91 -16.75
N MET A 371 9.30 -9.65 -17.14
CA MET A 371 8.57 -10.43 -18.15
C MET A 371 8.87 -10.03 -19.59
N SER A 372 9.57 -8.92 -19.81
CA SER A 372 9.86 -8.36 -21.15
C SER A 372 11.04 -9.04 -21.87
N VAL A 373 11.19 -10.34 -21.68
CA VAL A 373 12.25 -11.18 -22.31
C VAL A 373 11.79 -11.69 -23.67
#